data_5da0395c71a62885196c25c7bfb93d86
#
_entry.id   5da0395c71a62885196c25c7bfb93d86
#
_cell.length_a   1.000
_cell.length_b   1.000
_cell.length_c   1.000
_cell.angle_alpha   90.00
_cell.angle_beta   90.00
_cell.angle_gamma   90.00
#
_symmetry.space_group_name_H-M   'P 1'
#
loop_
_entity.id
_entity.type
_entity.pdbx_description
1 polymer ?
#
loop_
_entity_poly.entity_id
_entity_poly.type
_entity_poly.pdbx_seq_one_letter_code
_entity_poly.pdbx_strand_id
1 'polypeptide(L)'
;WRCDKGHEWQASVLSRTSLGNGCPVCAGKQIIPGENDLASQFPQLAAQWHPDKNGALRPENVSPNSNRKVWWLCPLGHAWKATVTSRSREGAGCPFCAGRKVWPGFNGQLTPRMVTAGSRRKVWWQCPEGHVWKAVVYSRAGKRKCGCPVCAGRISEARMKAYRHMVGEQQGKTER
;
A
#
# COMPACT_ATOMS: atom_id res chain seq x y z
N TRP A 1 29.39 -17.70 22.17
CA TRP A 1 28.96 -16.52 22.89
C TRP A 1 27.50 -16.69 23.33
N ARG A 2 27.17 -16.07 24.46
CA ARG A 2 25.82 -16.02 25.00
C ARG A 2 25.47 -14.57 25.35
N CYS A 3 24.25 -14.09 25.02
CA CYS A 3 23.79 -12.77 25.42
C CYS A 3 22.90 -12.84 26.68
N ASP A 4 22.54 -11.66 27.23
CA ASP A 4 21.73 -11.54 28.44
C ASP A 4 20.32 -12.11 28.29
N LYS A 5 19.81 -12.26 27.03
CA LYS A 5 18.55 -12.94 26.72
C LYS A 5 18.66 -14.43 26.53
N GLY A 6 19.87 -15.02 26.75
CA GLY A 6 20.11 -16.46 26.64
C GLY A 6 20.42 -16.97 25.24
N HIS A 7 20.42 -16.15 24.19
CA HIS A 7 20.76 -16.60 22.85
C HIS A 7 22.22 -17.03 22.77
N GLU A 8 22.47 -18.16 22.13
CA GLU A 8 23.82 -18.67 21.90
C GLU A 8 24.17 -18.61 20.41
N TRP A 9 25.41 -18.23 20.10
CA TRP A 9 25.90 -18.17 18.71
C TRP A 9 27.41 -18.30 18.65
N GLN A 10 27.91 -18.63 17.48
CA GLN A 10 29.33 -18.68 17.18
C GLN A 10 29.76 -17.39 16.45
N ALA A 11 30.85 -16.79 16.90
CA ALA A 11 31.50 -15.67 16.25
C ALA A 11 32.96 -15.65 16.61
N SER A 12 33.80 -15.10 15.71
CA SER A 12 35.23 -14.90 16.00
C SER A 12 35.43 -13.86 17.10
N VAL A 13 36.50 -13.99 17.84
CA VAL A 13 36.90 -13.00 18.88
C VAL A 13 36.97 -11.62 18.27
N LEU A 14 37.63 -11.47 17.12
CA LEU A 14 37.75 -10.20 16.38
C LEU A 14 36.40 -9.55 16.12
N SER A 15 35.40 -10.34 15.67
CA SER A 15 34.05 -9.87 15.40
C SER A 15 33.35 -9.31 16.65
N ARG A 16 33.61 -9.89 17.81
CA ARG A 16 33.00 -9.47 19.08
C ARG A 16 33.72 -8.27 19.71
N THR A 17 35.05 -8.31 19.72
CA THR A 17 35.86 -7.31 20.46
C THR A 17 36.18 -6.07 19.64
N SER A 18 36.70 -6.26 18.43
CA SER A 18 37.16 -5.13 17.60
C SER A 18 36.05 -4.55 16.70
N LEU A 19 35.15 -5.39 16.18
CA LEU A 19 34.07 -4.93 15.32
C LEU A 19 32.77 -4.67 16.08
N GLY A 20 32.70 -4.96 17.38
CA GLY A 20 31.55 -4.69 18.22
C GLY A 20 30.26 -5.41 17.83
N ASN A 21 30.33 -6.49 17.04
CA ASN A 21 29.13 -7.22 16.60
C ASN A 21 28.46 -7.93 17.78
N GLY A 22 27.21 -7.56 18.07
CA GLY A 22 26.40 -8.18 19.11
C GLY A 22 25.77 -9.52 18.71
N CYS A 23 24.81 -9.96 19.53
CA CYS A 23 24.00 -11.15 19.26
C CYS A 23 23.22 -11.00 17.92
N PRO A 24 23.34 -11.94 16.97
CA PRO A 24 22.65 -11.86 15.69
C PRO A 24 21.13 -11.99 15.83
N VAL A 25 20.65 -12.69 16.84
CA VAL A 25 19.21 -12.81 17.14
C VAL A 25 18.66 -11.47 17.65
N CYS A 26 19.31 -10.88 18.65
CA CYS A 26 18.91 -9.57 19.18
C CYS A 26 19.01 -8.45 18.12
N ALA A 27 19.98 -8.57 17.20
CA ALA A 27 20.11 -7.65 16.07
C ALA A 27 19.11 -7.93 14.91
N GLY A 28 18.30 -8.97 14.99
CA GLY A 28 17.35 -9.37 13.94
C GLY A 28 18.02 -9.89 12.65
N LYS A 29 19.30 -10.23 12.71
CA LYS A 29 20.04 -10.86 11.58
C LYS A 29 19.73 -12.36 11.48
N GLN A 30 19.52 -13.01 12.60
CA GLN A 30 19.06 -14.39 12.70
C GLN A 30 17.64 -14.40 13.26
N ILE A 31 16.73 -15.12 12.58
CA ILE A 31 15.32 -15.24 12.98
C ILE A 31 15.14 -16.53 13.75
N ILE A 32 14.51 -16.43 14.90
CA ILE A 32 13.97 -17.55 15.67
C ILE A 32 12.44 -17.43 15.60
N PRO A 33 11.75 -18.32 14.88
CA PRO A 33 10.30 -18.30 14.80
C PRO A 33 9.65 -18.38 16.20
N GLY A 34 8.66 -17.53 16.44
CA GLY A 34 7.99 -17.42 17.73
C GLY A 34 8.66 -16.45 18.70
N GLU A 35 9.85 -15.93 18.41
CA GLU A 35 10.58 -15.04 19.31
C GLU A 35 10.83 -13.64 18.74
N ASN A 36 11.54 -13.56 17.61
CA ASN A 36 11.94 -12.26 17.03
C ASN A 36 11.47 -12.08 15.58
N ASP A 37 10.56 -12.91 15.13
CA ASP A 37 9.93 -12.83 13.82
C ASP A 37 8.78 -11.81 13.79
N LEU A 38 8.28 -11.51 12.58
CA LEU A 38 7.20 -10.55 12.38
C LEU A 38 5.87 -11.05 12.95
N ALA A 39 5.59 -12.36 12.87
CA ALA A 39 4.32 -12.91 13.32
C ALA A 39 4.17 -12.81 14.83
N SER A 40 5.24 -13.13 15.58
CA SER A 40 5.25 -13.08 17.04
C SER A 40 5.21 -11.66 17.58
N GLN A 41 5.94 -10.72 16.95
CA GLN A 41 6.04 -9.34 17.43
C GLN A 41 4.92 -8.43 16.90
N PHE A 42 4.35 -8.72 15.73
CA PHE A 42 3.32 -7.91 15.08
C PHE A 42 2.21 -8.78 14.47
N PRO A 43 1.42 -9.51 15.28
CA PRO A 43 0.40 -10.45 14.79
C PRO A 43 -0.65 -9.77 13.90
N GLN A 44 -1.01 -8.51 14.19
CA GLN A 44 -1.94 -7.74 13.37
C GLN A 44 -1.38 -7.40 11.97
N LEU A 45 -0.06 -7.25 11.84
CA LEU A 45 0.59 -7.07 10.55
C LEU A 45 0.73 -8.40 9.82
N ALA A 46 1.05 -9.47 10.54
CA ALA A 46 1.10 -10.83 9.98
C ALA A 46 -0.23 -11.23 9.35
N ALA A 47 -1.36 -10.88 9.97
CA ALA A 47 -2.70 -11.07 9.41
C ALA A 47 -2.96 -10.33 8.08
N GLN A 48 -2.17 -9.31 7.77
CA GLN A 48 -2.22 -8.58 6.50
C GLN A 48 -1.18 -9.06 5.49
N TRP A 49 -0.48 -10.15 5.77
CA TRP A 49 0.43 -10.80 4.81
C TRP A 49 -0.37 -11.38 3.66
N HIS A 50 0.06 -11.09 2.41
CA HIS A 50 -0.67 -11.64 1.26
C HIS A 50 -0.45 -13.15 1.17
N PRO A 51 -1.51 -13.98 1.14
CA PRO A 51 -1.39 -15.44 1.25
C PRO A 51 -0.55 -16.05 0.11
N ASP A 52 -0.71 -15.56 -1.13
CA ASP A 52 -0.17 -16.24 -2.31
C ASP A 52 1.03 -15.53 -2.94
N LYS A 53 1.09 -14.18 -2.87
CA LYS A 53 2.05 -13.39 -3.66
C LYS A 53 3.47 -13.32 -3.08
N ASN A 54 3.70 -13.90 -1.91
CA ASN A 54 5.00 -13.91 -1.25
C ASN A 54 5.75 -15.23 -1.43
N GLY A 55 5.21 -16.17 -2.21
CA GLY A 55 5.81 -17.51 -2.42
C GLY A 55 5.96 -18.27 -1.10
N ALA A 56 7.13 -18.82 -0.88
CA ALA A 56 7.45 -19.56 0.35
C ALA A 56 7.73 -18.66 1.57
N LEU A 57 7.83 -17.34 1.37
CA LEU A 57 8.14 -16.43 2.47
C LEU A 57 6.93 -16.23 3.37
N ARG A 58 7.12 -16.49 4.67
CA ARG A 58 6.09 -16.37 5.71
C ARG A 58 6.47 -15.30 6.73
N PRO A 59 5.50 -14.72 7.48
CA PRO A 59 5.78 -13.73 8.52
C PRO A 59 6.70 -14.29 9.63
N GLU A 60 6.65 -15.59 9.91
CA GLU A 60 7.48 -16.28 10.90
C GLU A 60 8.97 -16.33 10.48
N ASN A 61 9.27 -16.14 9.20
CA ASN A 61 10.62 -16.22 8.65
C ASN A 61 11.22 -14.85 8.34
N VAL A 62 10.61 -13.78 8.84
CA VAL A 62 11.01 -12.42 8.52
C VAL A 62 11.13 -11.56 9.78
N SER A 63 12.27 -10.87 9.93
CA SER A 63 12.44 -9.88 10.99
C SER A 63 11.56 -8.65 10.75
N PRO A 64 10.96 -8.05 11.80
CA PRO A 64 10.28 -6.76 11.71
C PRO A 64 11.13 -5.63 11.11
N ASN A 65 12.45 -5.73 11.23
CA ASN A 65 13.41 -4.74 10.71
C ASN A 65 13.85 -5.03 9.27
N SER A 66 13.22 -5.98 8.60
CA SER A 66 13.59 -6.38 7.25
C SER A 66 13.24 -5.31 6.20
N ASN A 67 14.22 -4.95 5.36
CA ASN A 67 14.01 -4.09 4.20
C ASN A 67 13.45 -4.85 2.98
N ARG A 68 13.10 -6.12 3.13
CA ARG A 68 12.48 -6.91 2.06
C ARG A 68 11.11 -6.31 1.70
N LYS A 69 10.87 -6.11 0.41
CA LYS A 69 9.57 -5.73 -0.12
C LYS A 69 8.71 -6.98 -0.29
N VAL A 70 7.61 -7.01 0.42
CA VAL A 70 6.63 -8.10 0.40
C VAL A 70 5.25 -7.58 0.01
N TRP A 71 4.38 -8.48 -0.40
CA TRP A 71 2.99 -8.18 -0.67
C TRP A 71 2.17 -8.20 0.61
N TRP A 72 1.36 -7.18 0.76
CA TRP A 72 0.40 -7.01 1.85
C TRP A 72 -1.01 -7.02 1.30
N LEU A 73 -1.96 -7.45 2.11
CA LEU A 73 -3.40 -7.45 1.82
C LEU A 73 -4.12 -6.78 2.99
N CYS A 74 -4.82 -5.67 2.75
CA CYS A 74 -5.62 -5.05 3.80
C CYS A 74 -7.02 -5.70 3.89
N PRO A 75 -7.78 -5.48 4.99
CA PRO A 75 -9.13 -6.03 5.16
C PRO A 75 -10.12 -5.62 4.06
N LEU A 76 -9.84 -4.52 3.34
CA LEU A 76 -10.65 -4.06 2.19
C LEU A 76 -10.21 -4.69 0.85
N GLY A 77 -9.35 -5.70 0.87
CA GLY A 77 -8.93 -6.43 -0.34
C GLY A 77 -7.84 -5.75 -1.18
N HIS A 78 -7.29 -4.60 -0.75
CA HIS A 78 -6.20 -3.98 -1.49
C HIS A 78 -4.89 -4.74 -1.28
N ALA A 79 -4.25 -5.15 -2.39
CA ALA A 79 -2.92 -5.75 -2.38
C ALA A 79 -1.86 -4.74 -2.82
N TRP A 80 -0.74 -4.63 -2.09
CA TRP A 80 0.38 -3.74 -2.45
C TRP A 80 1.71 -4.27 -1.96
N LYS A 81 2.80 -3.77 -2.54
CA LYS A 81 4.17 -4.04 -2.07
C LYS A 81 4.66 -2.93 -1.16
N ALA A 82 5.21 -3.31 -0.02
CA ALA A 82 5.92 -2.41 0.90
C ALA A 82 7.01 -3.20 1.64
N THR A 83 8.02 -2.49 2.15
CA THR A 83 9.04 -3.12 3.02
C THR A 83 8.40 -3.52 4.35
N VAL A 84 8.94 -4.56 4.97
CA VAL A 84 8.47 -4.97 6.31
C VAL A 84 8.70 -3.84 7.31
N THR A 85 9.91 -3.24 7.29
CA THR A 85 10.27 -2.11 8.17
C THR A 85 9.30 -0.94 8.09
N SER A 86 8.87 -0.56 6.88
CA SER A 86 7.91 0.57 6.73
C SER A 86 6.56 0.29 7.36
N ARG A 87 6.18 -0.98 7.47
CA ARG A 87 4.95 -1.40 8.11
C ARG A 87 5.07 -1.51 9.63
N SER A 88 6.16 -2.13 10.10
CA SER A 88 6.37 -2.42 11.53
C SER A 88 6.85 -1.22 12.33
N ARG A 89 7.75 -0.41 11.78
CA ARG A 89 8.36 0.74 12.49
C ARG A 89 7.74 2.08 12.14
N GLU A 90 7.48 2.32 10.85
CA GLU A 90 6.95 3.61 10.39
C GLU A 90 5.43 3.66 10.40
N GLY A 91 4.76 2.56 10.74
CA GLY A 91 3.30 2.48 10.78
C GLY A 91 2.62 2.72 9.43
N ALA A 92 3.35 2.56 8.31
CA ALA A 92 2.81 2.83 6.98
C ALA A 92 1.64 1.89 6.67
N GLY A 93 0.45 2.44 6.57
CA GLY A 93 -0.78 1.71 6.22
C GLY A 93 -0.92 1.40 4.73
N CYS A 94 -2.06 0.81 4.36
CA CYS A 94 -2.43 0.60 2.97
C CYS A 94 -2.47 1.92 2.20
N PRO A 95 -1.69 2.08 1.11
CA PRO A 95 -1.63 3.34 0.36
C PRO A 95 -2.94 3.65 -0.38
N PHE A 96 -3.77 2.64 -0.62
CA PHE A 96 -5.09 2.81 -1.23
C PHE A 96 -6.10 3.31 -0.20
N CYS A 97 -6.16 2.71 0.99
CA CYS A 97 -7.00 3.18 2.09
C CYS A 97 -6.61 4.58 2.54
N ALA A 98 -5.30 4.86 2.64
CA ALA A 98 -4.78 6.18 2.96
C ALA A 98 -4.92 7.20 1.84
N GLY A 99 -5.44 6.78 0.71
CA GLY A 99 -5.66 7.65 -0.39
C GLY A 99 -4.43 8.07 -1.18
N ARG A 100 -3.26 7.49 -0.97
CA ARG A 100 -2.02 7.84 -1.67
C ARG A 100 -1.90 7.19 -3.04
N LYS A 101 -2.57 6.07 -3.27
CA LYS A 101 -2.62 5.37 -4.56
C LYS A 101 -4.06 5.09 -4.99
N VAL A 102 -4.31 5.09 -6.28
CA VAL A 102 -5.56 4.65 -6.88
C VAL A 102 -5.40 3.18 -7.27
N TRP A 103 -6.38 2.34 -6.95
CA TRP A 103 -6.43 0.96 -7.41
C TRP A 103 -6.63 0.95 -8.92
N PRO A 104 -5.80 0.19 -9.71
CA PRO A 104 -5.99 0.11 -11.15
C PRO A 104 -7.36 -0.51 -11.48
N GLY A 105 -8.16 0.18 -12.29
CA GLY A 105 -9.41 -0.33 -12.81
C GLY A 105 -10.68 0.35 -12.34
N PHE A 106 -10.61 1.21 -11.30
CA PHE A 106 -11.83 1.85 -10.81
C PHE A 106 -11.51 3.13 -9.98
N ASN A 107 -12.33 4.17 -10.09
CA ASN A 107 -12.71 4.88 -8.87
C ASN A 107 -13.18 3.86 -7.82
N GLY A 108 -13.30 2.74 -8.27
CA GLY A 108 -14.00 1.54 -8.04
C GLY A 108 -14.28 1.18 -6.64
N GLN A 109 -13.38 1.29 -5.78
CA GLN A 109 -13.60 1.12 -4.35
C GLN A 109 -13.36 2.40 -3.55
N LEU A 110 -13.07 3.51 -4.24
CA LEU A 110 -12.98 4.81 -3.60
C LEU A 110 -14.39 5.33 -3.35
N THR A 111 -14.95 5.00 -2.21
CA THR A 111 -16.24 5.55 -1.79
C THR A 111 -16.07 7.00 -1.33
N PRO A 112 -17.14 7.82 -1.34
CA PRO A 112 -17.13 9.16 -0.78
C PRO A 112 -16.64 9.24 0.68
N ARG A 113 -16.78 8.15 1.43
CA ARG A 113 -16.31 8.03 2.82
C ARG A 113 -14.78 7.92 2.95
N MET A 114 -14.09 7.51 1.87
CA MET A 114 -12.63 7.32 1.84
C MET A 114 -11.86 8.56 1.39
N VAL A 115 -12.56 9.64 1.05
CA VAL A 115 -11.95 10.90 0.61
C VAL A 115 -12.58 12.08 1.35
N THR A 116 -11.75 13.01 1.78
CA THR A 116 -12.23 14.27 2.34
C THR A 116 -12.60 15.25 1.22
N ALA A 117 -13.54 16.16 1.50
CA ALA A 117 -13.93 17.21 0.55
C ALA A 117 -12.76 18.09 0.08
N GLY A 118 -11.71 18.23 0.89
CA GLY A 118 -10.48 18.95 0.56
C GLY A 118 -9.44 18.15 -0.24
N SER A 119 -9.72 16.87 -0.56
CA SER A 119 -8.77 16.02 -1.27
C SER A 119 -8.44 16.56 -2.67
N ARG A 120 -7.13 16.64 -2.99
CA ARG A 120 -6.63 16.99 -4.32
C ARG A 120 -6.60 15.83 -5.30
N ARG A 121 -7.22 14.69 -4.96
CA ARG A 121 -7.27 13.52 -5.82
C ARG A 121 -8.18 13.75 -7.01
N LYS A 122 -7.73 13.33 -8.19
CA LYS A 122 -8.56 13.25 -9.40
C LYS A 122 -9.32 11.92 -9.37
N VAL A 123 -10.63 12.01 -9.40
CA VAL A 123 -11.54 10.86 -9.47
C VAL A 123 -12.50 11.04 -10.65
N TRP A 124 -13.10 9.95 -11.07
CA TRP A 124 -14.15 9.99 -12.07
C TRP A 124 -15.46 10.41 -11.43
N TRP A 125 -16.19 11.26 -12.11
CA TRP A 125 -17.50 11.76 -11.72
C TRP A 125 -18.51 11.41 -12.82
N GLN A 126 -19.75 11.17 -12.43
CA GLN A 126 -20.87 11.05 -13.33
C GLN A 126 -21.95 12.06 -12.92
N CYS A 127 -22.55 12.76 -13.89
CA CYS A 127 -23.72 13.58 -13.63
C CYS A 127 -25.02 12.80 -13.90
N PRO A 128 -26.19 13.32 -13.49
CA PRO A 128 -27.48 12.68 -13.79
C PRO A 128 -27.72 12.45 -15.28
N GLU A 129 -27.22 13.33 -16.15
CA GLU A 129 -27.28 13.20 -17.61
C GLU A 129 -26.33 12.15 -18.19
N GLY A 130 -25.64 11.36 -17.34
CA GLY A 130 -24.76 10.29 -17.76
C GLY A 130 -23.36 10.73 -18.24
N HIS A 131 -23.03 12.04 -18.26
CA HIS A 131 -21.69 12.49 -18.61
C HIS A 131 -20.68 12.04 -17.57
N VAL A 132 -19.55 11.47 -18.02
CA VAL A 132 -18.46 11.01 -17.15
C VAL A 132 -17.22 11.81 -17.42
N TRP A 133 -16.58 12.35 -16.39
CA TRP A 133 -15.35 13.13 -16.50
C TRP A 133 -14.45 12.92 -15.27
N LYS A 134 -13.18 13.30 -15.40
CA LYS A 134 -12.19 13.22 -14.33
C LYS A 134 -11.95 14.61 -13.73
N ALA A 135 -12.14 14.75 -12.43
CA ALA A 135 -11.90 16.02 -11.73
C ALA A 135 -11.40 15.76 -10.30
N VAL A 136 -10.73 16.80 -9.76
CA VAL A 136 -10.23 16.76 -8.37
C VAL A 136 -11.41 16.79 -7.40
N VAL A 137 -11.36 15.99 -6.32
CA VAL A 137 -12.45 15.95 -5.33
C VAL A 137 -12.74 17.34 -4.76
N TYR A 138 -11.72 18.04 -4.34
CA TYR A 138 -11.85 19.39 -3.78
C TYR A 138 -12.59 20.38 -4.69
N SER A 139 -12.45 20.27 -6.02
CA SER A 139 -13.14 21.16 -6.96
C SER A 139 -14.65 20.91 -7.04
N ARG A 140 -15.09 19.69 -6.72
CA ARG A 140 -16.49 19.28 -6.72
C ARG A 140 -17.15 19.37 -5.34
N ALA A 141 -16.48 18.84 -4.33
CA ALA A 141 -16.99 18.72 -2.96
C ALA A 141 -16.62 19.93 -2.08
N GLY A 142 -15.61 20.72 -2.47
CA GLY A 142 -15.17 21.92 -1.74
C GLY A 142 -16.04 23.15 -2.06
N LYS A 143 -15.58 24.31 -1.60
CA LYS A 143 -16.30 25.59 -1.74
C LYS A 143 -16.72 25.98 -3.17
N ARG A 144 -15.94 25.58 -4.19
CA ARG A 144 -16.19 25.93 -5.61
C ARG A 144 -17.31 25.14 -6.26
N LYS A 145 -17.66 23.95 -5.76
CA LYS A 145 -18.74 23.07 -6.26
C LYS A 145 -18.85 22.99 -7.80
N CYS A 146 -17.71 22.84 -8.50
CA CYS A 146 -17.69 22.80 -9.97
C CYS A 146 -18.56 21.67 -10.50
N GLY A 147 -19.50 21.99 -11.37
CA GLY A 147 -20.44 21.04 -12.00
C GLY A 147 -19.80 20.20 -13.12
N CYS A 148 -20.65 19.46 -13.83
CA CYS A 148 -20.27 18.75 -15.05
C CYS A 148 -19.83 19.77 -16.12
N PRO A 149 -18.65 19.59 -16.73
CA PRO A 149 -18.16 20.53 -17.75
C PRO A 149 -18.97 20.53 -19.04
N VAL A 150 -19.64 19.42 -19.36
CA VAL A 150 -20.55 19.32 -20.52
C VAL A 150 -21.84 20.04 -20.23
N CYS A 151 -22.52 19.73 -19.10
CA CYS A 151 -23.75 20.43 -18.72
C CYS A 151 -23.54 21.95 -18.52
N ALA A 152 -22.32 22.35 -18.16
CA ALA A 152 -21.93 23.75 -18.02
C ALA A 152 -21.49 24.42 -19.35
N GLY A 153 -21.61 23.73 -20.48
CA GLY A 153 -21.24 24.25 -21.80
C GLY A 153 -19.73 24.49 -22.04
N ARG A 154 -18.85 24.02 -21.11
CA ARG A 154 -17.41 24.24 -21.19
C ARG A 154 -16.69 23.26 -22.13
N ILE A 155 -17.26 22.09 -22.36
CA ILE A 155 -16.73 21.02 -23.21
C ILE A 155 -17.87 20.43 -24.01
N SER A 156 -17.70 20.29 -25.34
CA SER A 156 -18.69 19.63 -26.19
C SER A 156 -18.81 18.13 -25.88
N GLU A 157 -19.99 17.59 -26.08
CA GLU A 157 -20.26 16.17 -25.86
C GLU A 157 -19.40 15.28 -26.77
N ALA A 158 -19.16 15.70 -28.01
CA ALA A 158 -18.30 15.00 -28.95
C ALA A 158 -16.86 14.85 -28.41
N ARG A 159 -16.31 15.92 -27.83
CA ARG A 159 -14.97 15.90 -27.21
C ARG A 159 -14.92 14.99 -25.97
N MET A 160 -16.02 14.91 -25.24
CA MET A 160 -16.13 14.00 -24.08
C MET A 160 -16.22 12.53 -24.53
N LYS A 161 -16.93 12.25 -25.63
CA LYS A 161 -16.98 10.89 -26.22
C LYS A 161 -15.62 10.42 -26.71
N ALA A 162 -14.84 11.29 -27.37
CA ALA A 162 -13.48 10.98 -27.80
C ALA A 162 -12.55 10.68 -26.60
N TYR A 163 -12.71 11.40 -25.50
CA TYR A 163 -11.95 11.15 -24.28
C TYR A 163 -12.30 9.78 -23.63
N ARG A 164 -13.59 9.39 -23.66
CA ARG A 164 -14.04 8.06 -23.19
C ARG A 164 -13.41 6.94 -24.03
N HIS A 165 -13.34 7.10 -25.35
CA HIS A 165 -12.75 6.10 -26.25
C HIS A 165 -11.28 5.87 -25.92
N MET A 166 -10.50 6.93 -25.74
CA MET A 166 -9.07 6.82 -25.38
C MET A 166 -8.84 6.15 -24.03
N VAL A 167 -9.76 6.30 -23.07
CA VAL A 167 -9.63 5.69 -21.73
C VAL A 167 -10.14 4.25 -21.74
N GLY A 168 -11.17 3.92 -22.54
CA GLY A 168 -11.69 2.55 -22.68
C GLY A 168 -10.70 1.62 -23.40
N GLU A 169 -9.97 2.10 -24.40
CA GLU A 169 -8.95 1.31 -25.11
C GLU A 169 -7.74 0.96 -24.25
N GLN A 170 -7.42 1.77 -23.23
CA GLN A 170 -6.36 1.45 -22.26
C GLN A 170 -6.76 0.37 -21.26
N GLN A 171 -8.06 0.16 -21.02
CA GLN A 171 -8.56 -0.91 -20.15
C GLN A 171 -8.58 -2.28 -20.84
N GLY A 172 -8.76 -2.32 -22.15
CA GLY A 172 -8.77 -3.56 -22.95
C GLY A 172 -7.40 -4.18 -23.24
N LYS A 173 -6.30 -3.49 -22.93
CA LYS A 173 -4.93 -4.00 -23.15
C LYS A 173 -4.29 -4.67 -21.94
N THR A 174 -4.97 -4.74 -20.81
CA THR A 174 -4.44 -5.33 -19.56
C THR A 174 -4.98 -6.74 -19.29
N GLU A 175 -5.79 -7.29 -20.16
CA GLU A 175 -6.38 -8.65 -20.05
C GLU A 175 -5.93 -9.58 -21.19
N ARG A 176 -4.63 -9.57 -21.53
CA ARG A 176 -4.01 -10.66 -22.31
C ARG A 176 -2.66 -11.02 -21.72
#